data_fa4664888b8fb6121c466233811a038d
#
_entry.id   fa4664888b8fb6121c466233811a038d
#
_cell.length_a   1.000
_cell.length_b   1.000
_cell.length_c   1.000
_cell.angle_alpha   90.00
_cell.angle_beta   90.00
_cell.angle_gamma   90.00
#
_symmetry.space_group_name_H-M   'P 1'
#
loop_
_entity.id
_entity.type
_entity.pdbx_description
1 polymer ?
#
loop_
_entity_poly.entity_id
_entity_poly.type
_entity_poly.pdbx_seq_one_letter_code
_entity_poly.pdbx_strand_id
1 'polypeptide(L)'
;MAIPRYDDMFADLLSLMEDGAPREKSSLILPLAKRLNVSEEDQTETYETRDVSIFVDRMSWALSYLSMAGLLQRPGRGKYAITEQGRSLVSAPDDKIKALVRKRVSERKLLEQSDGDVTQPEKALPALISKQDTSGKTPKDQIYELFSIYKRTKYEEIIDMILSKTPESFERVVVQLLQKMGYGGRLKDAGRTTQLSRDGGIDGEIREDVLGLGKISIQAKRYQRDQSIGRPEVQAFAGALQGNRSTKGVFITTSKFTKDAIDYARSLANVTIVLIDGMQLAEYMYQYGLGVEIRDEFAIKDLDESYWDELADGVPSLPAKA
;
A
#
# COMPACT_ATOMS: atom_id res chain seq x y z
N MET A 1 9.73 -8.76 -13.69
CA MET A 1 9.24 -10.10 -13.28
C MET A 1 8.48 -9.93 -11.98
N ALA A 2 7.51 -10.80 -11.67
CA ALA A 2 6.83 -10.68 -10.38
C ALA A 2 7.80 -11.07 -9.25
N ILE A 3 7.78 -10.30 -8.15
CA ILE A 3 8.58 -10.59 -6.96
C ILE A 3 8.26 -11.99 -6.44
N PRO A 4 9.27 -12.88 -6.23
CA PRO A 4 9.05 -14.26 -5.79
C PRO A 4 8.24 -14.34 -4.50
N ARG A 5 7.49 -15.41 -4.33
CA ARG A 5 6.76 -15.72 -3.10
C ARG A 5 7.73 -16.10 -2.00
N TYR A 6 7.33 -15.94 -0.73
CA TYR A 6 8.20 -16.27 0.39
C TYR A 6 8.59 -17.78 0.41
N ASP A 7 7.67 -18.67 0.00
CA ASP A 7 7.92 -20.10 -0.03
C ASP A 7 8.78 -20.56 -1.23
N ASP A 8 8.88 -19.74 -2.30
CA ASP A 8 9.80 -19.96 -3.41
C ASP A 8 11.26 -19.64 -3.05
N MET A 9 11.50 -18.99 -1.91
CA MET A 9 12.83 -18.61 -1.42
C MET A 9 13.49 -19.69 -0.54
N PHE A 10 12.76 -20.71 -0.11
CA PHE A 10 13.24 -21.67 0.90
C PHE A 10 14.49 -22.41 0.46
N ALA A 11 14.47 -23.03 -0.72
CA ALA A 11 15.59 -23.82 -1.23
C ALA A 11 16.84 -22.95 -1.43
N ASP A 12 16.68 -21.77 -2.00
CA ASP A 12 17.79 -20.83 -2.25
C ASP A 12 18.38 -20.29 -0.95
N LEU A 13 17.56 -19.98 0.05
CA LEU A 13 18.05 -19.54 1.37
C LEU A 13 18.84 -20.67 2.08
N LEU A 14 18.35 -21.91 2.06
CA LEU A 14 19.10 -23.05 2.63
C LEU A 14 20.43 -23.25 1.90
N SER A 15 20.43 -23.19 0.57
CA SER A 15 21.64 -23.34 -0.24
C SER A 15 22.65 -22.19 0.00
N LEU A 16 22.19 -20.93 0.18
CA LEU A 16 23.07 -19.82 0.49
C LEU A 16 23.77 -19.94 1.86
N MET A 17 23.23 -20.77 2.76
CA MET A 17 23.76 -20.99 4.11
C MET A 17 24.34 -22.40 4.29
N GLU A 18 24.55 -23.17 3.22
CA GLU A 18 25.02 -24.56 3.25
C GLU A 18 26.34 -24.74 4.00
N ASP A 19 27.24 -23.75 3.95
CA ASP A 19 28.51 -23.73 4.65
C ASP A 19 28.37 -23.72 6.18
N GLY A 20 27.19 -23.41 6.71
CA GLY A 20 26.90 -23.35 8.14
C GLY A 20 27.37 -22.06 8.82
N ALA A 21 27.98 -21.13 8.09
CA ALA A 21 28.41 -19.86 8.65
C ALA A 21 27.20 -19.00 9.01
N PRO A 22 27.17 -18.39 10.21
CA PRO A 22 26.13 -17.44 10.57
C PRO A 22 26.12 -16.21 9.63
N ARG A 23 24.97 -15.88 9.07
CA ARG A 23 24.79 -14.76 8.14
C ARG A 23 23.75 -13.78 8.63
N GLU A 24 24.04 -12.49 8.49
CA GLU A 24 23.07 -11.42 8.74
C GLU A 24 22.00 -11.41 7.65
N LYS A 25 20.76 -11.04 8.02
CA LYS A 25 19.65 -10.89 7.08
C LYS A 25 20.02 -9.96 5.91
N SER A 26 20.65 -8.83 6.21
CA SER A 26 21.10 -7.85 5.20
C SER A 26 22.06 -8.45 4.17
N SER A 27 22.95 -9.34 4.60
CA SER A 27 23.92 -10.00 3.71
C SER A 27 23.31 -11.03 2.76
N LEU A 28 22.09 -11.50 3.03
CA LEU A 28 21.36 -12.47 2.20
C LEU A 28 20.58 -11.81 1.06
N ILE A 29 20.25 -10.51 1.13
CA ILE A 29 19.37 -9.82 0.18
C ILE A 29 19.91 -9.92 -1.24
N LEU A 30 21.12 -9.40 -1.49
CA LEU A 30 21.72 -9.38 -2.84
C LEU A 30 22.01 -10.78 -3.40
N PRO A 31 22.60 -11.73 -2.62
CA PRO A 31 22.82 -13.09 -3.11
C PRO A 31 21.52 -13.81 -3.48
N LEU A 32 20.45 -13.63 -2.68
CA LEU A 32 19.15 -14.23 -2.94
C LEU A 32 18.49 -13.60 -4.19
N ALA A 33 18.51 -12.28 -4.30
CA ALA A 33 17.97 -11.57 -5.46
C ALA A 33 18.65 -12.03 -6.77
N LYS A 34 19.97 -12.21 -6.75
CA LYS A 34 20.74 -12.71 -7.89
C LYS A 34 20.34 -14.15 -8.27
N ARG A 35 20.14 -15.05 -7.30
CA ARG A 35 19.71 -16.43 -7.58
C ARG A 35 18.31 -16.52 -8.17
N LEU A 36 17.41 -15.70 -7.68
CA LEU A 36 16.01 -15.65 -8.11
C LEU A 36 15.77 -14.72 -9.32
N ASN A 37 16.85 -14.15 -9.90
CA ASN A 37 16.76 -13.18 -11.01
C ASN A 37 15.81 -12.02 -10.76
N VAL A 38 15.79 -11.47 -9.53
CA VAL A 38 14.97 -10.31 -9.15
C VAL A 38 15.69 -9.05 -9.62
N SER A 39 14.99 -8.21 -10.40
CA SER A 39 15.54 -6.94 -10.90
C SER A 39 15.80 -5.94 -9.78
N GLU A 40 16.65 -4.93 -9.99
CA GLU A 40 16.87 -3.86 -9.01
C GLU A 40 15.57 -3.08 -8.71
N GLU A 41 14.71 -2.91 -9.71
CA GLU A 41 13.42 -2.28 -9.56
C GLU A 41 12.51 -3.11 -8.64
N ASP A 42 12.37 -4.43 -8.87
CA ASP A 42 11.60 -5.34 -8.02
C ASP A 42 12.16 -5.45 -6.59
N GLN A 43 13.50 -5.30 -6.40
CA GLN A 43 14.12 -5.29 -5.06
C GLN A 43 13.75 -4.04 -4.24
N THR A 44 13.47 -2.93 -4.90
CA THR A 44 13.12 -1.66 -4.28
C THR A 44 11.61 -1.39 -4.26
N GLU A 45 10.81 -2.21 -4.93
CA GLU A 45 9.36 -2.09 -4.92
C GLU A 45 8.82 -2.20 -3.50
N THR A 46 8.05 -1.19 -3.08
CA THR A 46 7.50 -1.09 -1.72
C THR A 46 5.98 -1.31 -1.72
N TYR A 47 5.44 -1.61 -0.54
CA TYR A 47 3.99 -1.59 -0.34
C TYR A 47 3.46 -0.15 -0.45
N GLU A 48 2.25 0.04 -0.98
CA GLU A 48 1.60 1.36 -1.10
C GLU A 48 1.51 2.15 0.22
N THR A 49 1.51 1.44 1.34
CA THR A 49 1.28 2.01 2.69
C THR A 49 2.55 2.07 3.55
N ARG A 50 3.68 1.56 3.08
CA ARG A 50 4.94 1.45 3.84
C ARG A 50 6.15 1.59 2.94
N ASP A 51 7.17 2.27 3.45
CA ASP A 51 8.50 2.32 2.83
C ASP A 51 9.34 1.08 3.21
N VAL A 52 8.79 -0.11 2.90
CA VAL A 52 9.44 -1.40 3.11
C VAL A 52 9.38 -2.21 1.83
N SER A 53 10.51 -2.69 1.36
CA SER A 53 10.60 -3.53 0.17
C SER A 53 9.81 -4.84 0.35
N ILE A 54 8.95 -5.13 -0.63
CA ILE A 54 8.14 -6.36 -0.70
C ILE A 54 9.06 -7.58 -0.74
N PHE A 55 10.16 -7.53 -1.49
CA PHE A 55 11.14 -8.60 -1.59
C PHE A 55 11.78 -8.91 -0.23
N VAL A 56 12.26 -7.87 0.47
CA VAL A 56 12.90 -8.01 1.79
C VAL A 56 11.92 -8.51 2.85
N ASP A 57 10.67 -8.05 2.81
CA ASP A 57 9.61 -8.51 3.71
C ASP A 57 9.32 -10.02 3.50
N ARG A 58 9.14 -10.45 2.25
CA ARG A 58 8.94 -11.88 1.91
C ARG A 58 10.13 -12.76 2.29
N MET A 59 11.35 -12.28 2.09
CA MET A 59 12.56 -12.97 2.56
C MET A 59 12.55 -13.12 4.09
N SER A 60 12.16 -12.08 4.82
CA SER A 60 12.06 -12.12 6.28
C SER A 60 11.06 -13.17 6.75
N TRP A 61 9.91 -13.28 6.08
CA TRP A 61 8.94 -14.33 6.32
C TRP A 61 9.50 -15.74 6.01
N ALA A 62 10.22 -15.88 4.91
CA ALA A 62 10.87 -17.15 4.55
C ALA A 62 11.85 -17.60 5.65
N LEU A 63 12.71 -16.70 6.13
CA LEU A 63 13.65 -16.98 7.22
C LEU A 63 12.91 -17.38 8.52
N SER A 64 11.80 -16.70 8.84
CA SER A 64 10.98 -17.03 10.01
C SER A 64 10.35 -18.43 9.90
N TYR A 65 9.77 -18.77 8.74
CA TYR A 65 9.17 -20.10 8.52
C TYR A 65 10.21 -21.21 8.56
N LEU A 66 11.37 -21.02 7.95
CA LEU A 66 12.48 -21.97 8.02
C LEU A 66 12.99 -22.17 9.46
N SER A 67 13.04 -21.08 10.25
CA SER A 67 13.41 -21.14 11.68
C SER A 67 12.35 -21.87 12.50
N MET A 68 11.06 -21.56 12.31
CA MET A 68 9.96 -22.28 12.97
C MET A 68 9.93 -23.77 12.63
N ALA A 69 10.30 -24.12 11.39
CA ALA A 69 10.43 -25.51 10.96
C ALA A 69 11.71 -26.22 11.48
N GLY A 70 12.59 -25.52 12.21
CA GLY A 70 13.84 -26.06 12.73
C GLY A 70 14.91 -26.30 11.67
N LEU A 71 14.79 -25.69 10.49
CA LEU A 71 15.78 -25.81 9.40
C LEU A 71 16.85 -24.73 9.48
N LEU A 72 16.54 -23.60 10.13
CA LEU A 72 17.48 -22.56 10.52
C LEU A 72 17.46 -22.37 12.03
N GLN A 73 18.57 -21.88 12.57
CA GLN A 73 18.73 -21.43 13.95
C GLN A 73 19.24 -19.99 13.97
N ARG A 74 19.05 -19.31 15.10
CA ARG A 74 19.53 -17.93 15.32
C ARG A 74 20.68 -17.98 16.33
N PRO A 75 21.95 -18.07 15.89
CA PRO A 75 23.11 -18.18 16.79
C PRO A 75 23.54 -16.84 17.42
N GLY A 76 22.90 -15.74 17.06
CA GLY A 76 23.17 -14.39 17.59
C GLY A 76 22.44 -13.32 16.82
N ARG A 77 22.67 -12.07 17.17
CA ARG A 77 21.97 -10.88 16.71
C ARG A 77 21.79 -10.83 15.20
N GLY A 78 20.51 -10.88 14.75
CA GLY A 78 20.15 -10.75 13.33
C GLY A 78 20.79 -11.80 12.43
N LYS A 79 21.41 -12.85 13.02
CA LYS A 79 22.15 -13.89 12.29
C LYS A 79 21.34 -15.16 12.20
N TYR A 80 21.38 -15.76 11.03
CA TYR A 80 20.77 -17.05 10.74
C TYR A 80 21.86 -18.03 10.34
N ALA A 81 21.75 -19.27 10.79
CA ALA A 81 22.62 -20.37 10.38
C ALA A 81 21.78 -21.61 10.09
N ILE A 82 22.21 -22.40 9.13
CA ILE A 82 21.55 -23.64 8.77
C ILE A 82 21.76 -24.68 9.88
N THR A 83 20.71 -25.41 10.21
CA THR A 83 20.81 -26.57 11.12
C THR A 83 21.28 -27.84 10.35
N GLU A 84 21.63 -28.88 11.05
CA GLU A 84 21.94 -30.18 10.43
C GLU A 84 20.76 -30.74 9.60
N GLN A 85 19.54 -30.53 10.10
CA GLN A 85 18.33 -30.88 9.39
C GLN A 85 18.11 -30.03 8.13
N GLY A 86 18.37 -28.73 8.23
CA GLY A 86 18.31 -27.82 7.06
C GLY A 86 19.33 -28.20 6.00
N ARG A 87 20.57 -28.55 6.43
CA ARG A 87 21.65 -28.97 5.53
C ARG A 87 21.31 -30.27 4.76
N SER A 88 20.64 -31.23 5.37
CA SER A 88 20.19 -32.46 4.71
C SER A 88 19.16 -32.22 3.60
N LEU A 89 18.57 -31.00 3.53
CA LEU A 89 17.54 -30.67 2.56
C LEU A 89 18.02 -29.73 1.43
N VAL A 90 19.28 -29.27 1.46
CA VAL A 90 19.81 -28.33 0.44
C VAL A 90 19.67 -28.87 -0.99
N SER A 91 19.83 -30.21 -1.17
CA SER A 91 19.67 -30.87 -2.48
C SER A 91 18.26 -31.46 -2.70
N ALA A 92 17.31 -31.19 -1.79
CA ALA A 92 15.96 -31.74 -1.92
C ALA A 92 15.14 -30.92 -2.93
N PRO A 93 14.17 -31.52 -3.62
CA PRO A 93 13.22 -30.78 -4.46
C PRO A 93 12.47 -29.73 -3.65
N ASP A 94 12.23 -28.58 -4.27
CA ASP A 94 11.59 -27.42 -3.64
C ASP A 94 10.23 -27.76 -3.02
N ASP A 95 9.39 -28.54 -3.72
CA ASP A 95 8.09 -28.98 -3.23
C ASP A 95 8.20 -29.81 -1.93
N LYS A 96 9.27 -30.61 -1.77
CA LYS A 96 9.51 -31.40 -0.56
C LYS A 96 9.85 -30.49 0.62
N ILE A 97 10.65 -29.44 0.38
CA ILE A 97 11.00 -28.43 1.40
C ILE A 97 9.74 -27.68 1.83
N LYS A 98 8.96 -27.19 0.86
CA LYS A 98 7.69 -26.49 1.12
C LYS A 98 6.71 -27.35 1.93
N ALA A 99 6.51 -28.59 1.53
CA ALA A 99 5.62 -29.51 2.23
C ALA A 99 6.08 -29.77 3.69
N LEU A 100 7.39 -29.98 3.89
CA LEU A 100 7.95 -30.19 5.22
C LEU A 100 7.82 -28.97 6.12
N VAL A 101 8.12 -27.77 5.60
CA VAL A 101 7.98 -26.53 6.35
C VAL A 101 6.52 -26.32 6.77
N ARG A 102 5.58 -26.48 5.85
CA ARG A 102 4.14 -26.37 6.14
C ARG A 102 3.70 -27.36 7.23
N LYS A 103 4.10 -28.60 7.11
CA LYS A 103 3.77 -29.64 8.11
C LYS A 103 4.29 -29.28 9.50
N ARG A 104 5.58 -28.94 9.64
CA ARG A 104 6.18 -28.62 10.94
C ARG A 104 5.63 -27.37 11.59
N VAL A 105 5.38 -26.33 10.80
CA VAL A 105 4.76 -25.10 11.31
C VAL A 105 3.33 -25.36 11.79
N SER A 106 2.56 -26.21 11.09
CA SER A 106 1.22 -26.62 11.55
C SER A 106 1.25 -27.46 12.81
N GLU A 107 2.17 -28.42 12.91
CA GLU A 107 2.35 -29.27 14.10
C GLU A 107 2.74 -28.44 15.33
N ARG A 108 3.64 -27.47 15.18
CA ARG A 108 4.01 -26.54 16.26
C ARG A 108 2.82 -25.75 16.78
N LYS A 109 1.99 -25.23 15.90
CA LYS A 109 0.76 -24.49 16.26
C LYS A 109 -0.25 -25.38 17.00
N LEU A 110 -0.35 -26.66 16.65
CA LEU A 110 -1.23 -27.60 17.34
C LEU A 110 -0.75 -27.94 18.75
N LEU A 111 0.58 -28.06 18.96
CA LEU A 111 1.17 -28.31 20.29
C LEU A 111 0.98 -27.09 21.22
N GLU A 112 1.12 -25.89 20.72
CA GLU A 112 0.89 -24.65 21.47
C GLU A 112 -0.59 -24.47 21.91
N GLN A 113 -1.54 -25.12 21.21
CA GLN A 113 -2.97 -25.12 21.54
C GLN A 113 -3.38 -26.17 22.57
N SER A 114 -2.57 -27.20 22.80
CA SER A 114 -2.90 -28.28 23.75
C SER A 114 -2.58 -27.95 25.21
N ASP A 115 -1.79 -26.92 25.47
CA ASP A 115 -1.35 -26.54 26.83
C ASP A 115 -2.13 -25.35 27.46
N GLY A 116 -3.18 -24.83 26.80
CA GLY A 116 -3.95 -23.68 27.26
C GLY A 116 -5.45 -23.93 27.29
N ASP A 117 -6.03 -23.99 28.48
CA ASP A 117 -7.47 -23.87 28.74
C ASP A 117 -7.91 -22.44 28.45
N VAL A 118 -8.41 -22.15 27.23
CA VAL A 118 -8.92 -20.81 26.85
C VAL A 118 -10.23 -20.94 26.10
N THR A 119 -11.28 -20.61 26.81
CA THR A 119 -12.59 -20.20 26.27
C THR A 119 -12.48 -18.85 25.58
N GLN A 120 -12.10 -18.79 24.29
CA GLN A 120 -12.19 -17.56 23.47
C GLN A 120 -12.33 -17.86 21.96
N PRO A 121 -12.88 -16.91 21.16
CA PRO A 121 -13.24 -17.10 19.75
C PRO A 121 -12.05 -17.23 18.77
N GLU A 122 -10.83 -17.35 19.25
CA GLU A 122 -9.61 -17.53 18.45
C GLU A 122 -9.48 -18.91 17.76
N LYS A 123 -10.41 -19.87 18.04
CA LYS A 123 -10.39 -21.21 17.43
C LYS A 123 -10.62 -21.23 15.92
N ALA A 124 -11.10 -20.13 15.32
CA ALA A 124 -11.35 -20.06 13.88
C ALA A 124 -10.14 -19.59 13.04
N LEU A 125 -9.18 -18.89 13.65
CA LEU A 125 -8.02 -18.34 12.95
C LEU A 125 -7.07 -19.41 12.35
N PRO A 126 -6.73 -20.51 13.04
CA PRO A 126 -5.85 -21.55 12.48
C PRO A 126 -6.43 -22.25 11.25
N ALA A 127 -7.76 -22.44 11.22
CA ALA A 127 -8.44 -23.08 10.09
C ALA A 127 -8.50 -22.19 8.85
N LEU A 128 -8.56 -20.86 9.02
CA LEU A 128 -8.50 -19.90 7.93
C LEU A 128 -7.09 -19.81 7.33
N ILE A 129 -6.04 -19.80 8.16
CA ILE A 129 -4.65 -19.76 7.73
C ILE A 129 -4.27 -21.06 7.01
N SER A 130 -4.73 -22.22 7.49
CA SER A 130 -4.41 -23.53 6.89
C SER A 130 -5.08 -23.76 5.53
N LYS A 131 -6.26 -23.17 5.28
CA LYS A 131 -6.97 -23.27 3.99
C LYS A 131 -6.44 -22.28 2.94
N GLN A 132 -5.75 -21.20 3.35
CA GLN A 132 -5.26 -20.16 2.44
C GLN A 132 -3.78 -20.35 2.04
N ASP A 133 -3.06 -21.29 2.63
CA ASP A 133 -1.61 -21.48 2.42
C ASP A 133 -1.24 -22.04 1.03
N THR A 134 -2.23 -22.30 0.18
CA THR A 134 -2.00 -22.68 -1.23
C THR A 134 -1.63 -21.51 -2.14
N SER A 135 -1.79 -20.26 -1.67
CA SER A 135 -1.53 -19.05 -2.49
C SER A 135 -0.06 -18.58 -2.44
N GLY A 136 0.75 -19.04 -1.46
CA GLY A 136 2.15 -18.59 -1.23
C GLY A 136 2.27 -17.12 -0.87
N LYS A 137 1.16 -16.50 -0.42
CA LYS A 137 1.14 -15.14 0.12
C LYS A 137 1.43 -15.18 1.61
N THR A 138 2.21 -14.21 2.09
CA THR A 138 2.40 -14.05 3.54
C THR A 138 1.09 -13.60 4.19
N PRO A 139 0.87 -13.81 5.50
CA PRO A 139 -0.26 -13.22 6.21
C PRO A 139 -0.34 -11.71 6.04
N LYS A 140 0.79 -11.04 5.92
CA LYS A 140 0.90 -9.60 5.71
C LYS A 140 0.45 -9.20 4.31
N ASP A 141 0.86 -9.93 3.26
CA ASP A 141 0.36 -9.74 1.89
C ASP A 141 -1.18 -9.86 1.85
N GLN A 142 -1.75 -10.82 2.56
CA GLN A 142 -3.20 -11.03 2.64
C GLN A 142 -3.92 -9.86 3.32
N ILE A 143 -3.37 -9.34 4.42
CA ILE A 143 -3.92 -8.15 5.10
C ILE A 143 -3.95 -6.95 4.15
N TYR A 144 -2.86 -6.67 3.43
CA TYR A 144 -2.80 -5.54 2.49
C TYR A 144 -3.73 -5.73 1.29
N GLU A 145 -3.83 -6.96 0.77
CA GLU A 145 -4.76 -7.26 -0.32
C GLU A 145 -6.23 -7.04 0.12
N LEU A 146 -6.60 -7.59 1.27
CA LEU A 146 -7.95 -7.40 1.83
C LEU A 146 -8.24 -5.94 2.12
N PHE A 147 -7.25 -5.20 2.63
CA PHE A 147 -7.38 -3.77 2.88
C PHE A 147 -7.53 -2.97 1.57
N SER A 148 -6.81 -3.33 0.52
CA SER A 148 -6.96 -2.72 -0.80
C SER A 148 -8.35 -2.97 -1.39
N ILE A 149 -8.88 -4.18 -1.26
CA ILE A 149 -10.26 -4.51 -1.66
C ILE A 149 -11.27 -3.69 -0.85
N TYR A 150 -11.06 -3.58 0.47
CA TYR A 150 -11.92 -2.77 1.35
C TYR A 150 -11.90 -1.29 0.94
N LYS A 151 -10.71 -0.69 0.73
CA LYS A 151 -10.59 0.70 0.26
C LYS A 151 -11.34 0.91 -1.05
N ARG A 152 -11.15 0.01 -2.03
CA ARG A 152 -11.82 0.10 -3.32
C ARG A 152 -13.34 0.08 -3.20
N THR A 153 -13.88 -0.78 -2.33
CA THR A 153 -15.32 -0.80 -2.03
C THR A 153 -15.77 0.55 -1.45
N LYS A 154 -14.99 1.15 -0.56
CA LYS A 154 -15.31 2.47 0.00
C LYS A 154 -15.24 3.58 -1.05
N TYR A 155 -14.32 3.50 -2.00
CA TYR A 155 -14.26 4.45 -3.12
C TYR A 155 -15.54 4.38 -3.97
N GLU A 156 -16.04 3.19 -4.26
CA GLU A 156 -17.30 3.01 -4.96
C GLU A 156 -18.48 3.61 -4.18
N GLU A 157 -18.54 3.36 -2.86
CA GLU A 157 -19.59 3.94 -1.98
C GLU A 157 -19.52 5.48 -1.97
N ILE A 158 -18.31 6.08 -1.95
CA ILE A 158 -18.13 7.54 -2.01
C ILE A 158 -18.69 8.09 -3.32
N ILE A 159 -18.41 7.45 -4.46
CA ILE A 159 -18.94 7.87 -5.75
C ILE A 159 -20.49 7.78 -5.77
N ASP A 160 -21.07 6.68 -5.27
CA ASP A 160 -22.52 6.54 -5.20
C ASP A 160 -23.14 7.62 -4.31
N MET A 161 -22.49 7.95 -3.20
CA MET A 161 -22.94 9.04 -2.33
C MET A 161 -22.89 10.39 -3.05
N ILE A 162 -21.84 10.70 -3.79
CA ILE A 162 -21.74 11.94 -4.59
C ILE A 162 -22.84 11.97 -5.66
N LEU A 163 -23.06 10.84 -6.36
CA LEU A 163 -24.09 10.74 -7.40
C LEU A 163 -25.51 10.87 -6.85
N SER A 164 -25.74 10.62 -5.56
CA SER A 164 -27.01 10.86 -4.89
C SER A 164 -27.27 12.33 -4.56
N LYS A 165 -26.26 13.20 -4.67
CA LYS A 165 -26.36 14.63 -4.34
C LYS A 165 -26.58 15.49 -5.60
N THR A 166 -26.86 16.78 -5.40
CA THR A 166 -27.04 17.72 -6.51
C THR A 166 -25.71 18.06 -7.17
N PRO A 167 -25.69 18.52 -8.44
CA PRO A 167 -24.48 19.02 -9.08
C PRO A 167 -23.77 20.12 -8.29
N GLU A 168 -24.49 21.06 -7.72
CA GLU A 168 -23.92 22.16 -6.91
C GLU A 168 -23.26 21.64 -5.61
N SER A 169 -23.78 20.52 -5.07
CA SER A 169 -23.14 19.85 -3.93
C SER A 169 -21.82 19.20 -4.34
N PHE A 170 -21.73 18.66 -5.55
CA PHE A 170 -20.50 18.11 -6.08
C PHE A 170 -19.41 19.18 -6.28
N GLU A 171 -19.76 20.33 -6.86
CA GLU A 171 -18.83 21.45 -7.00
C GLU A 171 -18.27 21.90 -5.64
N ARG A 172 -19.10 21.94 -4.60
CA ARG A 172 -18.66 22.22 -3.22
C ARG A 172 -17.72 21.17 -2.66
N VAL A 173 -18.00 19.89 -2.90
CA VAL A 173 -17.11 18.76 -2.50
C VAL A 173 -15.74 18.92 -3.15
N VAL A 174 -15.70 19.24 -4.45
CA VAL A 174 -14.44 19.44 -5.19
C VAL A 174 -13.61 20.56 -4.55
N VAL A 175 -14.23 21.70 -4.26
CA VAL A 175 -13.53 22.83 -3.61
C VAL A 175 -13.03 22.45 -2.22
N GLN A 176 -13.86 21.79 -1.40
CA GLN A 176 -13.47 21.33 -0.06
C GLN A 176 -12.31 20.32 -0.11
N LEU A 177 -12.31 19.43 -1.11
CA LEU A 177 -11.22 18.48 -1.29
C LEU A 177 -9.90 19.21 -1.60
N LEU A 178 -9.89 20.11 -2.56
CA LEU A 178 -8.70 20.89 -2.90
C LEU A 178 -8.20 21.71 -1.71
N GLN A 179 -9.10 22.26 -0.89
CA GLN A 179 -8.72 22.95 0.35
C GLN A 179 -8.08 22.01 1.37
N LYS A 180 -8.60 20.80 1.56
CA LYS A 180 -7.99 19.78 2.43
C LYS A 180 -6.64 19.31 1.92
N MET A 181 -6.42 19.33 0.61
CA MET A 181 -5.13 19.06 -0.03
C MET A 181 -4.12 20.20 0.14
N GLY A 182 -4.54 21.35 0.70
CA GLY A 182 -3.68 22.49 0.99
C GLY A 182 -3.76 23.64 -0.02
N TYR A 183 -4.61 23.55 -1.04
CA TYR A 183 -4.86 24.65 -1.96
C TYR A 183 -5.79 25.70 -1.33
N GLY A 184 -5.76 26.92 -1.83
CA GLY A 184 -6.71 27.98 -1.41
C GLY A 184 -6.22 28.97 -0.36
N GLY A 185 -5.00 28.81 0.17
CA GLY A 185 -4.42 29.72 1.15
C GLY A 185 -4.95 29.53 2.59
N ARG A 186 -4.68 30.48 3.50
CA ARG A 186 -5.15 30.39 4.89
C ARG A 186 -6.67 30.46 4.97
N LEU A 187 -7.28 29.58 5.77
CA LEU A 187 -8.72 29.38 5.95
C LEU A 187 -9.57 30.64 6.17
N LYS A 188 -8.99 31.76 6.64
CA LYS A 188 -9.71 33.04 6.85
C LYS A 188 -10.17 33.72 5.56
N ASP A 189 -9.51 33.45 4.43
CA ASP A 189 -9.83 34.02 3.11
C ASP A 189 -10.49 33.03 2.14
N ALA A 190 -10.56 31.76 2.48
CA ALA A 190 -11.07 30.71 1.62
C ALA A 190 -12.56 30.88 1.24
N GLY A 191 -13.34 31.54 2.08
CA GLY A 191 -14.75 31.87 1.80
C GLY A 191 -14.99 32.99 0.77
N ARG A 192 -13.96 33.73 0.40
CA ARG A 192 -14.06 34.81 -0.60
C ARG A 192 -13.39 34.50 -1.94
N THR A 193 -12.60 33.43 -2.04
CA THR A 193 -11.75 33.14 -3.20
C THR A 193 -12.28 32.04 -4.12
N THR A 194 -13.34 31.37 -3.76
CA THR A 194 -14.08 30.46 -4.64
C THR A 194 -15.31 31.16 -5.16
N GLN A 195 -15.13 32.04 -6.15
CA GLN A 195 -16.27 32.46 -6.96
C GLN A 195 -16.62 31.28 -7.86
N LEU A 196 -17.78 30.68 -7.59
CA LEU A 196 -18.46 29.81 -8.55
C LEU A 196 -18.88 30.70 -9.69
N SER A 197 -18.07 30.83 -10.72
CA SER A 197 -18.39 31.59 -11.94
C SER A 197 -18.84 30.59 -13.00
N ARG A 198 -19.97 30.86 -13.62
CA ARG A 198 -20.50 30.07 -14.76
C ARG A 198 -19.96 30.59 -16.10
N ASP A 199 -18.75 31.11 -16.14
CA ASP A 199 -18.19 31.73 -17.34
C ASP A 199 -17.40 30.70 -18.17
N GLY A 200 -18.01 30.25 -19.27
CA GLY A 200 -17.30 29.53 -20.34
C GLY A 200 -16.81 28.13 -20.00
N GLY A 201 -17.34 27.48 -18.94
CA GLY A 201 -16.94 26.10 -18.56
C GLY A 201 -15.88 26.05 -17.45
N ILE A 202 -15.70 27.13 -16.70
CA ILE A 202 -14.96 27.13 -15.44
C ILE A 202 -15.98 27.26 -14.32
N ASP A 203 -15.99 26.28 -13.40
CA ASP A 203 -16.94 26.22 -12.29
C ASP A 203 -16.40 26.94 -11.04
N GLY A 204 -15.08 27.21 -10.99
CA GLY A 204 -14.46 27.95 -9.90
C GLY A 204 -12.97 28.19 -10.09
N GLU A 205 -12.41 29.02 -9.22
CA GLU A 205 -10.97 29.26 -9.13
C GLU A 205 -10.50 29.08 -7.69
N ILE A 206 -9.32 28.49 -7.51
CA ILE A 206 -8.67 28.36 -6.21
C ILE A 206 -7.22 28.86 -6.30
N ARG A 207 -6.71 29.45 -5.22
CA ARG A 207 -5.30 29.84 -5.14
C ARG A 207 -4.42 28.61 -5.05
N GLU A 208 -3.28 28.61 -5.73
CA GLU A 208 -2.34 27.49 -5.74
C GLU A 208 -1.59 27.36 -4.42
N ASP A 209 -1.27 28.48 -3.80
CA ASP A 209 -0.43 28.55 -2.61
C ASP A 209 -0.95 29.56 -1.57
N VAL A 210 -0.32 29.57 -0.40
CA VAL A 210 -0.66 30.46 0.73
C VAL A 210 -0.46 31.93 0.41
N LEU A 211 0.46 32.26 -0.50
CA LEU A 211 0.73 33.65 -0.93
C LEU A 211 -0.21 34.08 -2.03
N GLY A 212 -0.88 33.17 -2.73
CA GLY A 212 -1.79 33.46 -3.82
C GLY A 212 -1.09 33.88 -5.10
N LEU A 213 0.15 33.44 -5.31
CA LEU A 213 0.94 33.79 -6.50
C LEU A 213 0.42 33.09 -7.77
N GLY A 214 -0.21 31.91 -7.61
CA GLY A 214 -0.82 31.18 -8.69
C GLY A 214 -2.32 30.98 -8.50
N LYS A 215 -3.02 30.77 -9.61
CA LYS A 215 -4.43 30.40 -9.66
C LYS A 215 -4.61 29.10 -10.40
N ILE A 216 -5.52 28.28 -9.93
CA ILE A 216 -5.96 27.04 -10.57
C ILE A 216 -7.43 27.17 -10.88
N SER A 217 -7.80 27.04 -12.14
CA SER A 217 -9.20 27.01 -12.57
C SER A 217 -9.74 25.57 -12.44
N ILE A 218 -10.98 25.45 -12.00
CA ILE A 218 -11.61 24.17 -11.68
C ILE A 218 -12.78 23.96 -12.63
N GLN A 219 -12.88 22.75 -13.18
CA GLN A 219 -14.09 22.24 -13.81
C GLN A 219 -14.50 20.92 -13.16
N ALA A 220 -15.77 20.82 -12.77
CA ALA A 220 -16.36 19.68 -12.08
C ALA A 220 -17.55 19.12 -12.89
N LYS A 221 -17.44 17.90 -13.39
CA LYS A 221 -18.49 17.26 -14.18
C LYS A 221 -19.03 16.04 -13.43
N ARG A 222 -20.24 16.15 -12.87
CA ARG A 222 -20.94 15.03 -12.22
C ARG A 222 -21.66 14.19 -13.28
N TYR A 223 -20.97 13.20 -13.83
CA TYR A 223 -21.51 12.28 -14.82
C TYR A 223 -21.80 10.92 -14.19
N GLN A 224 -22.75 10.19 -14.77
CA GLN A 224 -23.04 8.81 -14.37
C GLN A 224 -21.87 7.89 -14.76
N ARG A 225 -21.79 6.72 -14.12
CA ARG A 225 -20.67 5.77 -14.26
C ARG A 225 -20.47 5.24 -15.69
N ASP A 226 -21.54 5.15 -16.45
CA ASP A 226 -21.57 4.69 -17.86
C ASP A 226 -21.15 5.77 -18.87
N GLN A 227 -21.08 7.01 -18.44
CA GLN A 227 -20.63 8.14 -19.25
C GLN A 227 -19.11 8.29 -19.16
N SER A 228 -18.51 8.98 -20.10
CA SER A 228 -17.08 9.30 -20.10
C SER A 228 -16.85 10.71 -20.65
N ILE A 229 -15.83 11.38 -20.12
CA ILE A 229 -15.37 12.68 -20.63
C ILE A 229 -14.43 12.41 -21.82
N GLY A 230 -14.79 12.95 -22.97
CA GLY A 230 -14.00 12.85 -24.19
C GLY A 230 -13.06 14.04 -24.40
N ARG A 231 -12.27 13.96 -25.49
CA ARG A 231 -11.38 15.05 -25.90
C ARG A 231 -12.10 16.39 -26.09
N PRO A 232 -13.34 16.46 -26.71
CA PRO A 232 -14.01 17.74 -26.91
C PRO A 232 -14.23 18.53 -25.64
N GLU A 233 -14.59 17.88 -24.52
CA GLU A 233 -14.81 18.57 -23.23
C GLU A 233 -13.49 19.08 -22.65
N VAL A 234 -12.40 18.29 -22.73
CA VAL A 234 -11.08 18.74 -22.26
C VAL A 234 -10.56 19.88 -23.16
N GLN A 235 -10.85 19.84 -24.44
CA GLN A 235 -10.49 20.89 -25.40
C GLN A 235 -11.25 22.19 -25.13
N ALA A 236 -12.54 22.08 -24.82
CA ALA A 236 -13.35 23.24 -24.39
C ALA A 236 -12.80 23.88 -23.09
N PHE A 237 -12.42 23.04 -22.11
CA PHE A 237 -11.81 23.52 -20.88
C PHE A 237 -10.46 24.19 -21.10
N ALA A 238 -9.60 23.63 -21.98
CA ALA A 238 -8.33 24.25 -22.36
C ALA A 238 -8.54 25.63 -23.00
N GLY A 239 -9.56 25.79 -23.84
CA GLY A 239 -9.95 27.05 -24.44
C GLY A 239 -10.45 28.05 -23.39
N ALA A 240 -11.25 27.60 -22.42
CA ALA A 240 -11.73 28.43 -21.32
C ALA A 240 -10.59 28.94 -20.43
N LEU A 241 -9.57 28.10 -20.14
CA LEU A 241 -8.37 28.51 -19.42
C LEU A 241 -7.65 29.66 -20.13
N GLN A 242 -7.46 29.57 -21.44
CA GLN A 242 -6.82 30.62 -22.23
C GLN A 242 -7.65 31.91 -22.22
N GLY A 243 -8.97 31.79 -22.38
CA GLY A 243 -9.89 32.92 -22.29
C GLY A 243 -9.81 33.69 -20.96
N ASN A 244 -9.63 32.95 -19.86
CA ASN A 244 -9.50 33.51 -18.50
C ASN A 244 -8.06 33.80 -18.08
N ARG A 245 -7.11 33.78 -19.02
CA ARG A 245 -5.68 34.00 -18.75
C ARG A 245 -5.14 33.10 -17.64
N SER A 246 -5.66 31.90 -17.55
CA SER A 246 -5.20 30.84 -16.61
C SER A 246 -4.33 29.84 -17.35
N THR A 247 -3.23 29.45 -16.73
CA THR A 247 -2.29 28.45 -17.29
C THR A 247 -2.40 27.09 -16.60
N LYS A 248 -3.19 26.99 -15.52
CA LYS A 248 -3.35 25.77 -14.71
C LYS A 248 -4.83 25.49 -14.50
N GLY A 249 -5.22 24.25 -14.74
CA GLY A 249 -6.58 23.78 -14.54
C GLY A 249 -6.64 22.38 -13.94
N VAL A 250 -7.70 22.14 -13.17
CA VAL A 250 -8.06 20.80 -12.68
C VAL A 250 -9.45 20.47 -13.19
N PHE A 251 -9.56 19.38 -13.93
CA PHE A 251 -10.82 18.87 -14.42
C PHE A 251 -11.18 17.59 -13.66
N ILE A 252 -12.23 17.63 -12.86
CA ILE A 252 -12.66 16.56 -11.97
C ILE A 252 -14.00 16.01 -12.42
N THR A 253 -14.14 14.69 -12.45
CA THR A 253 -15.40 14.03 -12.78
C THR A 253 -15.70 12.87 -11.84
N THR A 254 -16.96 12.50 -11.70
CA THR A 254 -17.40 11.27 -11.04
C THR A 254 -17.34 10.04 -11.97
N SER A 255 -16.96 10.23 -13.22
CA SER A 255 -16.89 9.24 -14.28
C SER A 255 -15.45 8.97 -14.68
N LYS A 256 -15.19 8.66 -15.95
CA LYS A 256 -13.88 8.34 -16.53
C LYS A 256 -13.52 9.30 -17.65
N PHE A 257 -12.22 9.47 -17.89
CA PHE A 257 -11.73 10.12 -19.11
C PHE A 257 -11.41 9.09 -20.17
N THR A 258 -11.72 9.40 -21.43
CA THR A 258 -11.26 8.57 -22.56
C THR A 258 -9.75 8.71 -22.72
N LYS A 259 -9.12 7.71 -23.34
CA LYS A 259 -7.68 7.76 -23.65
C LYS A 259 -7.32 9.00 -24.47
N ASP A 260 -8.12 9.34 -25.49
CA ASP A 260 -7.90 10.53 -26.33
C ASP A 260 -7.98 11.84 -25.52
N ALA A 261 -8.86 11.92 -24.52
CA ALA A 261 -8.93 13.05 -23.61
C ALA A 261 -7.65 13.19 -22.77
N ILE A 262 -7.14 12.07 -22.24
CA ILE A 262 -5.90 12.04 -21.44
C ILE A 262 -4.69 12.40 -22.30
N ASP A 263 -4.56 11.82 -23.49
CA ASP A 263 -3.46 12.07 -24.41
C ASP A 263 -3.47 13.55 -24.88
N TYR A 264 -4.66 14.10 -25.16
CA TYR A 264 -4.81 15.52 -25.48
C TYR A 264 -4.35 16.43 -24.33
N ALA A 265 -4.81 16.20 -23.08
CA ALA A 265 -4.40 16.99 -21.93
C ALA A 265 -2.87 17.00 -21.75
N ARG A 266 -2.22 15.86 -21.95
CA ARG A 266 -0.75 15.71 -21.87
C ARG A 266 -0.01 16.42 -23.01
N SER A 267 -0.64 16.58 -24.18
CA SER A 267 -0.03 17.22 -25.36
C SER A 267 -0.02 18.73 -25.31
N LEU A 268 -0.71 19.35 -24.35
CA LEU A 268 -0.82 20.81 -24.24
C LEU A 268 0.50 21.44 -23.77
N ALA A 269 1.03 22.39 -24.54
CA ALA A 269 2.31 23.04 -24.22
C ALA A 269 2.14 24.31 -23.34
N ASN A 270 1.04 25.04 -23.51
CA ASN A 270 0.86 26.38 -22.93
C ASN A 270 0.01 26.37 -21.66
N VAL A 271 -0.68 25.29 -21.36
CA VAL A 271 -1.53 25.12 -20.17
C VAL A 271 -1.29 23.73 -19.58
N THR A 272 -1.36 23.63 -18.26
CA THR A 272 -1.31 22.35 -17.56
C THR A 272 -2.71 22.00 -17.08
N ILE A 273 -3.22 20.85 -17.52
CA ILE A 273 -4.53 20.34 -17.07
C ILE A 273 -4.30 19.03 -16.34
N VAL A 274 -4.69 18.98 -15.08
CA VAL A 274 -4.77 17.75 -14.29
C VAL A 274 -6.18 17.18 -14.42
N LEU A 275 -6.26 15.92 -14.84
CA LEU A 275 -7.52 15.18 -14.94
C LEU A 275 -7.64 14.26 -13.73
N ILE A 276 -8.76 14.35 -13.01
CA ILE A 276 -9.07 13.52 -11.84
C ILE A 276 -10.38 12.79 -12.14
N ASP A 277 -10.30 11.49 -12.36
CA ASP A 277 -11.48 10.65 -12.57
C ASP A 277 -12.19 10.29 -11.26
N GLY A 278 -13.31 9.58 -11.35
CA GLY A 278 -14.13 9.25 -10.19
C GLY A 278 -13.39 8.40 -9.15
N MET A 279 -12.57 7.44 -9.58
CA MET A 279 -11.83 6.60 -8.64
C MET A 279 -10.73 7.38 -7.94
N GLN A 280 -9.98 8.20 -8.65
CA GLN A 280 -8.97 9.10 -8.08
C GLN A 280 -9.59 10.12 -7.14
N LEU A 281 -10.76 10.68 -7.50
CA LEU A 281 -11.52 11.57 -6.62
C LEU A 281 -11.87 10.90 -5.29
N ALA A 282 -12.42 9.69 -5.35
CA ALA A 282 -12.79 8.93 -4.16
C ALA A 282 -11.58 8.55 -3.31
N GLU A 283 -10.47 8.18 -3.95
CA GLU A 283 -9.19 7.93 -3.29
C GLU A 283 -8.68 9.15 -2.53
N TYR A 284 -8.64 10.33 -3.17
CA TYR A 284 -8.25 11.56 -2.49
C TYR A 284 -9.21 11.93 -1.35
N MET A 285 -10.54 11.77 -1.54
CA MET A 285 -11.50 12.02 -0.46
C MET A 285 -11.26 11.10 0.74
N TYR A 286 -10.97 9.82 0.49
CA TYR A 286 -10.63 8.85 1.53
C TYR A 286 -9.32 9.22 2.23
N GLN A 287 -8.28 9.54 1.46
CA GLN A 287 -6.95 9.88 1.97
C GLN A 287 -6.95 11.17 2.81
N TYR A 288 -7.65 12.21 2.35
CA TYR A 288 -7.73 13.51 3.04
C TYR A 288 -8.87 13.61 4.05
N GLY A 289 -9.58 12.51 4.31
CA GLY A 289 -10.64 12.45 5.31
C GLY A 289 -11.83 13.37 4.98
N LEU A 290 -12.23 13.47 3.69
CA LEU A 290 -13.41 14.23 3.29
C LEU A 290 -14.60 13.30 3.08
N GLY A 291 -15.64 13.46 3.90
CA GLY A 291 -16.85 12.62 3.82
C GLY A 291 -16.66 11.20 4.36
N VAL A 292 -15.56 10.95 5.05
CA VAL A 292 -15.22 9.69 5.74
C VAL A 292 -14.71 9.98 7.14
N GLU A 293 -14.82 9.01 8.04
CA GLU A 293 -14.31 9.05 9.40
C GLU A 293 -13.48 7.79 9.70
N ILE A 294 -12.46 7.92 10.54
CA ILE A 294 -11.69 6.79 11.03
C ILE A 294 -12.54 6.05 12.06
N ARG A 295 -12.82 4.76 11.83
CA ARG A 295 -13.51 3.90 12.79
C ARG A 295 -12.58 2.97 13.52
N ASP A 296 -11.63 2.39 12.80
CA ASP A 296 -10.68 1.42 13.33
C ASP A 296 -9.27 1.76 12.86
N GLU A 297 -8.29 1.56 13.74
CA GLU A 297 -6.88 1.75 13.46
C GLU A 297 -6.11 0.50 13.93
N PHE A 298 -5.45 -0.17 12.99
CA PHE A 298 -4.71 -1.40 13.25
C PHE A 298 -3.20 -1.16 13.18
N ALA A 299 -2.50 -1.40 14.30
CA ALA A 299 -1.04 -1.36 14.32
C ALA A 299 -0.47 -2.76 14.13
N ILE A 300 0.29 -2.97 13.06
CA ILE A 300 1.07 -4.19 12.85
C ILE A 300 2.43 -3.98 13.49
N LYS A 301 2.81 -4.87 14.44
CA LYS A 301 4.09 -4.83 15.13
C LYS A 301 4.96 -5.99 14.66
N ASP A 302 6.23 -5.71 14.43
CA ASP A 302 7.27 -6.72 14.20
C ASP A 302 8.12 -6.89 15.48
N LEU A 303 8.90 -7.97 15.55
CA LEU A 303 9.83 -8.17 16.66
C LEU A 303 10.94 -7.11 16.64
N ASP A 304 11.20 -6.52 17.80
CA ASP A 304 12.40 -5.70 18.00
C ASP A 304 13.59 -6.64 18.25
N GLU A 305 14.29 -6.98 17.19
CA GLU A 305 15.44 -7.89 17.25
C GLU A 305 16.52 -7.36 18.22
N SER A 306 16.69 -6.04 18.31
CA SER A 306 17.67 -5.43 19.21
C SER A 306 17.35 -5.72 20.68
N TYR A 307 16.09 -5.57 21.06
CA TYR A 307 15.63 -5.88 22.42
C TYR A 307 15.89 -7.35 22.82
N TRP A 308 15.54 -8.28 21.91
CA TRP A 308 15.69 -9.70 22.19
C TRP A 308 17.16 -10.16 22.22
N ASP A 309 18.02 -9.52 21.44
CA ASP A 309 19.45 -9.80 21.41
C ASP A 309 20.18 -9.32 22.68
N GLU A 310 19.77 -8.19 23.24
CA GLU A 310 20.29 -7.71 24.54
C GLU A 310 19.97 -8.65 25.71
N LEU A 311 18.89 -9.43 25.60
CA LEU A 311 18.50 -10.41 26.61
C LEU A 311 19.27 -11.74 26.53
N ALA A 312 19.96 -12.03 25.42
CA ALA A 312 20.62 -13.30 25.21
C ALA A 312 21.96 -13.46 25.97
N ASP A 313 22.63 -12.36 26.29
CA ASP A 313 24.02 -12.36 26.79
C ASP A 313 24.18 -12.10 28.30
N GLY A 314 23.13 -12.03 29.07
CA GLY A 314 23.26 -11.86 30.52
C GLY A 314 21.92 -11.55 31.21
N VAL A 315 21.79 -12.00 32.43
CA VAL A 315 20.66 -11.69 33.32
C VAL A 315 20.40 -10.18 33.32
N PRO A 316 19.24 -9.71 32.87
CA PRO A 316 18.94 -8.29 32.91
C PRO A 316 19.00 -7.81 34.35
N SER A 317 19.86 -6.87 34.65
CA SER A 317 19.76 -6.13 35.89
C SER A 317 18.48 -5.30 35.80
N LEU A 318 17.42 -5.79 36.45
CA LEU A 318 16.19 -5.01 36.64
C LEU A 318 16.60 -3.64 37.22
N PRO A 319 16.18 -2.51 36.63
CA PRO A 319 16.42 -1.22 37.21
C PRO A 319 15.80 -1.24 38.60
N ALA A 320 16.61 -0.94 39.61
CA ALA A 320 16.14 -0.81 41.01
C ALA A 320 14.99 0.21 41.00
N LYS A 321 13.84 -0.21 41.51
CA LYS A 321 12.72 0.70 41.73
C LYS A 321 13.21 1.84 42.64
N ALA A 322 13.24 3.05 42.09
CA ALA A 322 13.32 4.28 42.82
C ALA A 322 11.93 4.65 43.40
#